data_6bdb284fb065d259f541bd86eab3cde3
#
_entry.id   6bdb284fb065d259f541bd86eab3cde3
#
_cell.length_a   1.000
_cell.length_b   1.000
_cell.length_c   1.000
_cell.angle_alpha   90.00
_cell.angle_beta   90.00
_cell.angle_gamma   90.00
#
_symmetry.space_group_name_H-M   'P 1'
#
loop_
_entity.id
_entity.type
_entity.pdbx_description
1 polymer ?
#
loop_
_entity_poly.entity_id
_entity_poly.type
_entity_poly.pdbx_seq_one_letter_code
_entity_poly.pdbx_strand_id
1 'polypeptide(L)'
;MNNDNSRFNVEIIKPWEKSDYPIKYALFDFDGTVSLIRQGWQEIMIPYFTEVLEALHSGESHEELYDLVKLFVTDLTGKQTIFQCIRLTEEIQKRGGIPEEPVFYKREYLRRLNEKIYQRKEALKDGTVDPDEWMVPGTRQMLERLHERGIHLYLASGTDDADVRFEAELLRLTDYFDGGIWGANDELRRVADKKEIREIKAEVIRHMLDRQKIQPKELVSFGDGFVEIELVAQIGGLPIGVATNEAERKGINEWKRSRLVVAGARAVIPDFSCPDRVIGLIS
;
A
#
# COMPACT_ATOMS: atom_id res chain seq x y z
N MET A 1 -0.27 33.71 4.79
CA MET A 1 -0.37 32.23 4.77
C MET A 1 0.31 31.70 6.02
N ASN A 2 -0.45 31.44 7.07
CA ASN A 2 0.11 30.88 8.30
C ASN A 2 0.42 29.39 8.04
N ASN A 3 1.69 29.07 7.85
CA ASN A 3 2.16 27.67 7.85
C ASN A 3 1.94 27.10 9.26
N ASP A 4 0.86 26.35 9.46
CA ASP A 4 0.61 25.59 10.68
C ASP A 4 1.54 24.33 10.71
N ASN A 5 2.85 24.60 10.67
CA ASN A 5 3.92 23.60 10.75
C ASN A 5 3.98 22.88 12.12
N SER A 6 3.14 23.30 13.07
CA SER A 6 3.13 22.75 14.42
C SER A 6 2.45 21.37 14.52
N ARG A 7 1.69 20.96 13.50
CA ARG A 7 0.90 19.72 13.48
C ARG A 7 1.52 18.58 12.66
N PHE A 8 2.52 18.86 11.82
CA PHE A 8 3.27 17.82 11.13
C PHE A 8 4.29 17.22 12.07
N ASN A 9 3.99 16.06 12.62
CA ASN A 9 4.86 15.38 13.56
C ASN A 9 5.57 14.21 12.86
N VAL A 10 6.90 14.34 12.73
CA VAL A 10 7.77 13.20 12.37
C VAL A 10 8.12 12.49 13.66
N GLU A 11 7.76 11.23 13.76
CA GLU A 11 8.13 10.40 14.89
C GLU A 11 9.37 9.56 14.55
N ILE A 12 10.48 9.80 15.21
CA ILE A 12 11.70 8.98 15.09
C ILE A 12 11.57 7.78 16.03
N ILE A 13 11.46 6.59 15.45
CA ILE A 13 11.34 5.33 16.20
C ILE A 13 12.72 4.80 16.57
N LYS A 14 13.64 4.79 15.59
CA LYS A 14 15.02 4.36 15.76
C LYS A 14 15.95 5.35 15.09
N PRO A 15 16.73 6.12 15.85
CA PRO A 15 17.66 7.11 15.31
C PRO A 15 18.70 6.49 14.36
N TRP A 16 19.17 7.29 13.42
CA TRP A 16 20.26 6.95 12.49
C TRP A 16 21.09 8.19 12.15
N GLU A 17 22.33 7.97 11.75
CA GLU A 17 23.15 9.02 11.16
C GLU A 17 22.85 9.11 9.65
N LYS A 18 22.60 10.32 9.15
CA LYS A 18 22.27 10.53 7.73
C LYS A 18 23.38 10.07 6.79
N SER A 19 24.65 10.24 7.20
CA SER A 19 25.82 9.76 6.49
C SER A 19 25.84 8.25 6.26
N ASP A 20 25.08 7.48 7.05
CA ASP A 20 24.97 6.03 6.87
C ASP A 20 24.08 5.66 5.69
N TYR A 21 23.24 6.61 5.22
CA TYR A 21 22.23 6.40 4.18
C TYR A 21 22.38 7.43 3.04
N PRO A 22 23.32 7.23 2.10
CA PRO A 22 23.46 8.09 0.91
C PRO A 22 22.32 7.77 -0.08
N ILE A 23 21.11 8.24 0.21
CA ILE A 23 19.88 7.88 -0.51
C ILE A 23 19.96 8.33 -1.97
N LYS A 24 19.74 7.40 -2.87
CA LYS A 24 19.66 7.59 -4.33
C LYS A 24 18.39 7.02 -4.94
N TYR A 25 17.70 6.16 -4.19
CA TYR A 25 16.53 5.41 -4.64
C TYR A 25 15.44 5.47 -3.61
N ALA A 26 14.20 5.67 -4.06
CA ALA A 26 13.03 5.65 -3.20
C ALA A 26 11.99 4.66 -3.75
N LEU A 27 11.53 3.75 -2.91
CA LEU A 27 10.46 2.81 -3.20
C LEU A 27 9.18 3.28 -2.50
N PHE A 28 8.14 3.51 -3.27
CA PHE A 28 6.82 3.89 -2.77
C PHE A 28 5.84 2.73 -2.88
N ASP A 29 5.05 2.52 -1.85
CA ASP A 29 3.77 1.85 -1.98
C ASP A 29 2.76 2.80 -2.64
N PHE A 30 1.63 2.26 -3.10
CA PHE A 30 0.62 3.05 -3.82
C PHE A 30 -0.61 3.37 -2.97
N ASP A 31 -1.42 2.36 -2.64
CA ASP A 31 -2.69 2.54 -1.95
C ASP A 31 -2.48 2.94 -0.49
N GLY A 32 -3.02 4.08 -0.08
CA GLY A 32 -2.85 4.62 1.28
C GLY A 32 -1.52 5.33 1.55
N THR A 33 -0.58 5.27 0.59
CA THR A 33 0.73 5.95 0.65
C THR A 33 0.83 7.09 -0.36
N VAL A 34 0.49 6.84 -1.61
CA VAL A 34 0.48 7.80 -2.72
C VAL A 34 -0.96 8.13 -3.10
N SER A 35 -1.78 7.10 -3.32
CA SER A 35 -3.15 7.18 -3.82
C SER A 35 -4.19 6.96 -2.73
N LEU A 36 -5.27 7.73 -2.78
CA LEU A 36 -6.50 7.54 -2.00
C LEU A 36 -7.70 7.15 -2.89
N ILE A 37 -7.48 6.81 -4.16
CA ILE A 37 -8.56 6.41 -5.07
C ILE A 37 -9.35 5.24 -4.47
N ARG A 38 -8.65 4.26 -3.89
CA ARG A 38 -9.24 3.03 -3.30
C ARG A 38 -9.62 3.17 -1.83
N GLN A 39 -9.57 4.36 -1.26
CA GLN A 39 -9.99 4.60 0.13
C GLN A 39 -11.36 3.99 0.43
N GLY A 40 -11.47 3.27 1.56
CA GLY A 40 -12.67 2.55 1.97
C GLY A 40 -12.84 1.16 1.33
N TRP A 41 -11.77 0.58 0.79
CA TRP A 41 -11.77 -0.77 0.21
C TRP A 41 -12.17 -1.86 1.22
N GLN A 42 -11.82 -1.69 2.50
CA GLN A 42 -12.20 -2.63 3.58
C GLN A 42 -13.70 -2.68 3.81
N GLU A 43 -14.41 -1.56 3.60
CA GLU A 43 -15.88 -1.47 3.71
C GLU A 43 -16.59 -2.26 2.61
N ILE A 44 -15.87 -2.72 1.60
CA ILE A 44 -16.37 -3.61 0.54
C ILE A 44 -15.92 -5.05 0.81
N MET A 45 -14.64 -5.26 1.09
CA MET A 45 -14.09 -6.60 1.24
C MET A 45 -14.64 -7.33 2.46
N ILE A 46 -14.70 -6.66 3.62
CA ILE A 46 -15.13 -7.30 4.87
C ILE A 46 -16.58 -7.77 4.78
N PRO A 47 -17.57 -6.93 4.43
CA PRO A 47 -18.95 -7.39 4.26
C PRO A 47 -19.08 -8.49 3.20
N TYR A 48 -18.41 -8.36 2.06
CA TYR A 48 -18.46 -9.38 1.01
C TYR A 48 -17.96 -10.75 1.49
N PHE A 49 -16.82 -10.79 2.15
CA PHE A 49 -16.29 -12.06 2.67
C PHE A 49 -17.15 -12.63 3.80
N THR A 50 -17.77 -11.77 4.60
CA THR A 50 -18.75 -12.18 5.62
C THR A 50 -19.97 -12.83 4.96
N GLU A 51 -20.56 -12.20 3.92
CA GLU A 51 -21.67 -12.77 3.14
C GLU A 51 -21.34 -14.19 2.61
N VAL A 52 -20.09 -14.38 2.11
CA VAL A 52 -19.64 -15.69 1.60
C VAL A 52 -19.61 -16.74 2.71
N LEU A 53 -19.16 -16.41 3.90
CA LEU A 53 -19.10 -17.34 5.04
C LEU A 53 -20.48 -17.61 5.63
N GLU A 54 -21.38 -16.61 5.70
CA GLU A 54 -22.76 -16.77 6.16
C GLU A 54 -23.55 -17.76 5.29
N ALA A 55 -23.30 -17.75 3.97
CA ALA A 55 -23.94 -18.69 3.02
C ALA A 55 -23.63 -20.16 3.29
N LEU A 56 -22.64 -20.46 4.14
CA LEU A 56 -22.30 -21.85 4.54
C LEU A 56 -23.20 -22.38 5.66
N HIS A 57 -23.96 -21.51 6.34
CA HIS A 57 -24.83 -21.87 7.46
C HIS A 57 -24.14 -22.69 8.56
N SER A 58 -22.90 -22.31 8.91
CA SER A 58 -22.05 -23.00 9.89
C SER A 58 -22.55 -22.93 11.34
N GLY A 59 -23.58 -22.13 11.59
CA GLY A 59 -24.14 -21.91 12.93
C GLY A 59 -23.50 -20.75 13.71
N GLU A 60 -22.50 -20.10 13.15
CA GLU A 60 -21.87 -18.88 13.68
C GLU A 60 -22.78 -17.65 13.41
N SER A 61 -22.78 -16.69 14.30
CA SER A 61 -23.51 -15.43 14.14
C SER A 61 -22.82 -14.50 13.12
N HIS A 62 -23.57 -13.54 12.58
CA HIS A 62 -23.03 -12.48 11.73
C HIS A 62 -21.83 -11.77 12.38
N GLU A 63 -21.94 -11.43 13.66
CA GLU A 63 -20.90 -10.70 14.40
C GLU A 63 -19.60 -11.51 14.52
N GLU A 64 -19.69 -12.81 14.83
CA GLU A 64 -18.55 -13.70 14.92
C GLU A 64 -17.83 -13.83 13.55
N LEU A 65 -18.58 -14.00 12.47
CA LEU A 65 -18.03 -14.09 11.12
C LEU A 65 -17.43 -12.75 10.66
N TYR A 66 -18.11 -11.63 10.95
CA TYR A 66 -17.61 -10.30 10.61
C TYR A 66 -16.30 -9.98 11.33
N ASP A 67 -16.20 -10.26 12.62
CA ASP A 67 -14.97 -10.03 13.39
C ASP A 67 -13.82 -10.93 12.92
N LEU A 68 -14.10 -12.19 12.61
CA LEU A 68 -13.12 -13.10 12.01
C LEU A 68 -12.59 -12.56 10.66
N VAL A 69 -13.50 -12.15 9.77
CA VAL A 69 -13.13 -11.61 8.46
C VAL A 69 -12.33 -10.32 8.62
N LYS A 70 -12.81 -9.41 9.46
CA LYS A 70 -12.12 -8.16 9.78
C LYS A 70 -10.71 -8.41 10.29
N LEU A 71 -10.51 -9.39 11.16
CA LEU A 71 -9.21 -9.75 11.70
C LEU A 71 -8.25 -10.15 10.57
N PHE A 72 -8.59 -11.16 9.76
CA PHE A 72 -7.63 -11.63 8.76
C PHE A 72 -7.45 -10.67 7.57
N VAL A 73 -8.49 -9.91 7.18
CA VAL A 73 -8.35 -8.86 6.16
C VAL A 73 -7.39 -7.79 6.65
N THR A 74 -7.52 -7.40 7.91
CA THR A 74 -6.65 -6.41 8.56
C THR A 74 -5.22 -6.91 8.67
N ASP A 75 -5.01 -8.16 9.10
CA ASP A 75 -3.67 -8.77 9.24
C ASP A 75 -2.93 -8.86 7.90
N LEU A 76 -3.66 -9.06 6.82
CA LEU A 76 -3.10 -9.17 5.47
C LEU A 76 -3.04 -7.83 4.71
N THR A 77 -3.43 -6.70 5.35
CA THR A 77 -3.30 -5.36 4.73
C THR A 77 -1.84 -5.07 4.39
N GLY A 78 -1.60 -4.60 3.16
CA GLY A 78 -0.27 -4.36 2.60
C GLY A 78 0.26 -5.51 1.74
N LYS A 79 -0.34 -6.71 1.81
CA LYS A 79 -0.10 -7.82 0.86
C LYS A 79 -1.00 -7.69 -0.37
N GLN A 80 -0.64 -8.43 -1.42
CA GLN A 80 -1.50 -8.57 -2.61
C GLN A 80 -2.89 -9.10 -2.23
N THR A 81 -3.93 -8.57 -2.86
CA THR A 81 -5.35 -8.92 -2.62
C THR A 81 -5.63 -10.42 -2.67
N ILE A 82 -4.88 -11.16 -3.48
CA ILE A 82 -5.06 -12.60 -3.62
C ILE A 82 -4.84 -13.35 -2.29
N PHE A 83 -4.01 -12.85 -1.37
CA PHE A 83 -3.75 -13.51 -0.10
C PHE A 83 -4.96 -13.44 0.85
N GLN A 84 -5.74 -12.34 0.83
CA GLN A 84 -7.02 -12.28 1.56
C GLN A 84 -8.02 -13.29 0.99
N CYS A 85 -8.07 -13.46 -0.33
CA CYS A 85 -8.94 -14.43 -0.99
C CYS A 85 -8.52 -15.88 -0.68
N ILE A 86 -7.22 -16.19 -0.66
CA ILE A 86 -6.71 -17.49 -0.22
C ILE A 86 -7.14 -17.75 1.23
N ARG A 87 -7.01 -16.77 2.11
CA ARG A 87 -7.45 -16.92 3.49
C ARG A 87 -8.94 -17.18 3.59
N LEU A 88 -9.77 -16.51 2.79
CA LEU A 88 -11.20 -16.79 2.71
C LEU A 88 -11.46 -18.27 2.31
N THR A 89 -10.77 -18.79 1.30
CA THR A 89 -10.94 -20.20 0.90
C THR A 89 -10.60 -21.19 2.02
N GLU A 90 -9.60 -20.87 2.85
CA GLU A 90 -9.25 -21.67 4.03
C GLU A 90 -10.38 -21.65 5.08
N GLU A 91 -11.01 -20.50 5.29
CA GLU A 91 -12.13 -20.37 6.22
C GLU A 91 -13.39 -21.09 5.74
N ILE A 92 -13.65 -21.10 4.42
CA ILE A 92 -14.71 -21.90 3.79
C ILE A 92 -14.47 -23.39 4.05
N GLN A 93 -13.25 -23.89 3.78
CA GLN A 93 -12.89 -25.31 3.99
C GLN A 93 -13.01 -25.73 5.45
N LYS A 94 -12.60 -24.90 6.40
CA LYS A 94 -12.73 -25.17 7.84
C LYS A 94 -14.19 -25.38 8.29
N ARG A 95 -15.14 -24.77 7.57
CA ARG A 95 -16.58 -24.88 7.80
C ARG A 95 -17.25 -25.98 6.96
N GLY A 96 -16.44 -26.84 6.31
CA GLY A 96 -16.93 -27.96 5.48
C GLY A 96 -17.46 -27.53 4.11
N GLY A 97 -17.31 -26.27 3.72
CA GLY A 97 -17.65 -25.79 2.39
C GLY A 97 -16.62 -26.16 1.34
N ILE A 98 -17.02 -26.14 0.08
CA ILE A 98 -16.14 -26.32 -1.08
C ILE A 98 -15.94 -24.94 -1.71
N PRO A 99 -14.74 -24.32 -1.56
CA PRO A 99 -14.50 -23.00 -2.10
C PRO A 99 -14.27 -23.04 -3.62
N GLU A 100 -14.60 -21.94 -4.28
CA GLU A 100 -14.09 -21.62 -5.61
C GLU A 100 -12.59 -21.26 -5.54
N GLU A 101 -11.95 -21.11 -6.70
CA GLU A 101 -10.57 -20.61 -6.77
C GLU A 101 -10.45 -19.19 -6.18
N PRO A 102 -9.37 -18.85 -5.47
CA PRO A 102 -9.19 -17.52 -4.87
C PRO A 102 -9.41 -16.34 -5.84
N VAL A 103 -9.06 -16.52 -7.12
CA VAL A 103 -9.27 -15.52 -8.17
C VAL A 103 -10.75 -15.21 -8.41
N PHE A 104 -11.64 -16.18 -8.20
CA PHE A 104 -13.09 -15.95 -8.28
C PHE A 104 -13.54 -14.89 -7.27
N TYR A 105 -13.14 -15.03 -6.01
CA TYR A 105 -13.48 -14.07 -4.96
C TYR A 105 -12.80 -12.73 -5.17
N LYS A 106 -11.57 -12.71 -5.67
CA LYS A 106 -10.85 -11.50 -6.03
C LYS A 106 -11.59 -10.70 -7.12
N ARG A 107 -12.06 -11.36 -8.18
CA ARG A 107 -12.80 -10.71 -9.28
C ARG A 107 -14.09 -10.07 -8.79
N GLU A 108 -14.86 -10.76 -7.96
CA GLU A 108 -16.10 -10.20 -7.40
C GLU A 108 -15.83 -9.03 -6.45
N TYR A 109 -14.81 -9.13 -5.60
CA TYR A 109 -14.35 -8.01 -4.77
C TYR A 109 -13.98 -6.80 -5.63
N LEU A 110 -13.15 -7.00 -6.66
CA LEU A 110 -12.73 -5.91 -7.55
C LEU A 110 -13.90 -5.28 -8.32
N ARG A 111 -14.88 -6.08 -8.74
CA ARG A 111 -16.11 -5.58 -9.35
C ARG A 111 -16.85 -4.64 -8.41
N ARG A 112 -17.09 -5.06 -7.16
CA ARG A 112 -17.76 -4.25 -6.12
C ARG A 112 -16.96 -3.00 -5.75
N LEU A 113 -15.65 -3.12 -5.64
CA LEU A 113 -14.77 -1.98 -5.37
C LEU A 113 -14.82 -0.97 -6.53
N ASN A 114 -14.73 -1.44 -7.78
CA ASN A 114 -14.79 -0.57 -8.95
C ASN A 114 -16.12 0.19 -9.04
N GLU A 115 -17.24 -0.41 -8.66
CA GLU A 115 -18.53 0.29 -8.56
C GLU A 115 -18.48 1.44 -7.55
N LYS A 116 -17.85 1.21 -6.37
CA LYS A 116 -17.68 2.25 -5.33
C LYS A 116 -16.81 3.41 -5.80
N ILE A 117 -15.69 3.10 -6.48
CA ILE A 117 -14.71 4.12 -6.88
C ILE A 117 -14.92 4.67 -8.29
N TYR A 118 -15.96 4.19 -8.99
CA TYR A 118 -16.22 4.57 -10.38
C TYR A 118 -16.30 6.08 -10.59
N GLN A 119 -17.09 6.76 -9.76
CA GLN A 119 -17.23 8.22 -9.87
C GLN A 119 -15.93 8.98 -9.63
N ARG A 120 -15.06 8.47 -8.76
CA ARG A 120 -13.73 9.06 -8.49
C ARG A 120 -12.85 8.98 -9.74
N LYS A 121 -12.83 7.80 -10.39
CA LYS A 121 -12.05 7.57 -11.62
C LYS A 121 -12.57 8.40 -12.78
N GLU A 122 -13.89 8.50 -12.98
CA GLU A 122 -14.47 9.34 -14.03
C GLU A 122 -14.19 10.83 -13.81
N ALA A 123 -14.35 11.33 -12.58
CA ALA A 123 -14.05 12.72 -12.25
C ALA A 123 -12.57 13.10 -12.47
N LEU A 124 -11.65 12.18 -12.19
CA LEU A 124 -10.23 12.35 -12.50
C LEU A 124 -9.98 12.37 -14.01
N LYS A 125 -10.59 11.43 -14.74
CA LYS A 125 -10.47 11.30 -16.19
C LYS A 125 -11.02 12.51 -16.94
N ASP A 126 -12.18 13.03 -16.50
CA ASP A 126 -12.82 14.19 -17.09
C ASP A 126 -12.19 15.51 -16.65
N GLY A 127 -11.27 15.47 -15.67
CA GLY A 127 -10.61 16.66 -15.14
C GLY A 127 -11.52 17.58 -14.31
N THR A 128 -12.65 17.06 -13.84
CA THR A 128 -13.59 17.81 -12.97
C THR A 128 -13.09 17.89 -11.52
N VAL A 129 -12.13 17.05 -11.16
CA VAL A 129 -11.49 17.02 -9.83
C VAL A 129 -9.98 17.09 -10.02
N ASP A 130 -9.31 17.87 -9.17
CA ASP A 130 -7.85 17.92 -9.13
C ASP A 130 -7.30 16.56 -8.68
N PRO A 131 -6.34 15.97 -9.40
CA PRO A 131 -5.72 14.71 -8.98
C PRO A 131 -5.18 14.70 -7.55
N ASP A 132 -4.73 15.84 -7.03
CA ASP A 132 -4.21 15.96 -5.66
C ASP A 132 -5.30 15.72 -4.60
N GLU A 133 -6.58 15.84 -4.96
CA GLU A 133 -7.70 15.48 -4.07
C GLU A 133 -7.82 13.97 -3.82
N TRP A 134 -7.23 13.14 -4.65
CA TRP A 134 -7.20 11.68 -4.48
C TRP A 134 -5.80 11.15 -4.22
N MET A 135 -4.93 12.01 -3.69
CA MET A 135 -3.61 11.64 -3.19
C MET A 135 -3.50 11.83 -1.67
N VAL A 136 -2.57 11.14 -1.07
CA VAL A 136 -2.10 11.46 0.29
C VAL A 136 -1.53 12.88 0.27
N PRO A 137 -1.88 13.74 1.23
CA PRO A 137 -1.48 15.15 1.21
C PRO A 137 0.02 15.36 0.99
N GLY A 138 0.38 16.23 0.05
CA GLY A 138 1.76 16.58 -0.26
C GLY A 138 2.52 15.58 -1.14
N THR A 139 1.87 14.51 -1.60
CA THR A 139 2.52 13.48 -2.45
C THR A 139 3.23 14.07 -3.65
N ARG A 140 2.54 14.88 -4.46
CA ARG A 140 3.13 15.46 -5.69
C ARG A 140 4.37 16.27 -5.37
N GLN A 141 4.30 17.18 -4.40
CA GLN A 141 5.44 18.00 -4.01
C GLN A 141 6.60 17.16 -3.47
N MET A 142 6.29 16.06 -2.77
CA MET A 142 7.32 15.13 -2.29
C MET A 142 8.04 14.44 -3.45
N LEU A 143 7.30 13.93 -4.44
CA LEU A 143 7.88 13.29 -5.62
C LEU A 143 8.74 14.29 -6.44
N GLU A 144 8.25 15.51 -6.63
CA GLU A 144 9.01 16.59 -7.27
C GLU A 144 10.33 16.87 -6.54
N ARG A 145 10.28 17.03 -5.20
CA ARG A 145 11.47 17.29 -4.38
C ARG A 145 12.51 16.16 -4.42
N LEU A 146 12.07 14.92 -4.49
CA LEU A 146 12.98 13.77 -4.64
C LEU A 146 13.61 13.76 -6.03
N HIS A 147 12.81 13.99 -7.06
CA HIS A 147 13.25 14.03 -8.45
C HIS A 147 14.29 15.16 -8.69
N GLU A 148 14.03 16.37 -8.17
CA GLU A 148 14.97 17.51 -8.21
C GLU A 148 16.34 17.20 -7.58
N ARG A 149 16.40 16.21 -6.66
CA ARG A 149 17.63 15.73 -6.02
C ARG A 149 18.31 14.57 -6.76
N GLY A 150 17.74 14.16 -7.88
CA GLY A 150 18.26 13.04 -8.67
C GLY A 150 18.02 11.69 -7.98
N ILE A 151 17.02 11.58 -7.11
CA ILE A 151 16.62 10.32 -6.49
C ILE A 151 15.69 9.59 -7.46
N HIS A 152 16.04 8.35 -7.82
CA HIS A 152 15.25 7.50 -8.69
C HIS A 152 14.06 6.91 -7.95
N LEU A 153 12.86 7.03 -8.53
CA LEU A 153 11.61 6.67 -7.87
C LEU A 153 11.03 5.37 -8.46
N TYR A 154 10.68 4.45 -7.57
CA TYR A 154 10.03 3.17 -7.85
C TYR A 154 8.68 3.12 -7.16
N LEU A 155 7.70 2.53 -7.83
CA LEU A 155 6.39 2.27 -7.23
C LEU A 155 6.10 0.77 -7.27
N ALA A 156 5.73 0.19 -6.13
CA ALA A 156 5.35 -1.21 -6.03
C ALA A 156 4.07 -1.38 -5.23
N SER A 157 3.03 -1.94 -5.83
CA SER A 157 1.70 -2.12 -5.23
C SER A 157 1.26 -3.57 -5.21
N GLY A 158 0.49 -3.95 -4.18
CA GLY A 158 -0.25 -5.21 -4.14
C GLY A 158 -1.50 -5.23 -5.05
N THR A 159 -1.86 -4.10 -5.62
CA THR A 159 -2.91 -3.94 -6.64
C THR A 159 -2.45 -4.49 -7.99
N ASP A 160 -3.39 -4.98 -8.81
CA ASP A 160 -3.08 -5.53 -10.14
C ASP A 160 -2.36 -4.50 -11.03
N ASP A 161 -1.38 -4.95 -11.82
CA ASP A 161 -0.47 -4.09 -12.59
C ASP A 161 -1.22 -3.15 -13.53
N ALA A 162 -2.25 -3.65 -14.22
CA ALA A 162 -3.06 -2.83 -15.11
C ALA A 162 -3.80 -1.71 -14.36
N ASP A 163 -4.31 -2.02 -13.16
CA ASP A 163 -5.06 -1.06 -12.35
C ASP A 163 -4.14 0.00 -11.76
N VAL A 164 -3.00 -0.39 -11.19
CA VAL A 164 -2.08 0.59 -10.58
C VAL A 164 -1.51 1.54 -11.61
N ARG A 165 -1.19 1.06 -12.83
CA ARG A 165 -0.73 1.92 -13.93
C ARG A 165 -1.82 2.89 -14.36
N PHE A 166 -3.04 2.40 -14.55
CA PHE A 166 -4.16 3.25 -14.93
C PHE A 166 -4.47 4.31 -13.86
N GLU A 167 -4.46 3.94 -12.59
CA GLU A 167 -4.71 4.89 -11.50
C GLU A 167 -3.56 5.89 -11.31
N ALA A 168 -2.30 5.48 -11.52
CA ALA A 168 -1.16 6.40 -11.53
C ALA A 168 -1.24 7.40 -12.71
N GLU A 169 -1.75 6.97 -13.88
CA GLU A 169 -2.01 7.86 -15.01
C GLU A 169 -3.12 8.87 -14.69
N LEU A 170 -4.24 8.45 -14.10
CA LEU A 170 -5.32 9.35 -13.66
C LEU A 170 -4.81 10.40 -12.69
N LEU A 171 -3.89 10.04 -11.79
CA LEU A 171 -3.25 10.94 -10.84
C LEU A 171 -2.12 11.78 -11.47
N ARG A 172 -1.78 11.56 -12.75
CA ARG A 172 -0.68 12.23 -13.47
C ARG A 172 0.66 12.04 -12.76
N LEU A 173 0.94 10.83 -12.32
CA LEU A 173 2.15 10.48 -11.57
C LEU A 173 3.14 9.59 -12.33
N THR A 174 2.76 9.08 -13.51
CA THR A 174 3.55 8.09 -14.26
C THR A 174 4.98 8.56 -14.51
N ASP A 175 5.16 9.83 -14.89
CA ASP A 175 6.45 10.39 -15.27
C ASP A 175 7.43 10.57 -14.09
N TYR A 176 6.94 10.54 -12.84
CA TYR A 176 7.81 10.62 -11.68
C TYR A 176 8.55 9.30 -11.39
N PHE A 177 7.95 8.17 -11.76
CA PHE A 177 8.48 6.85 -11.42
C PHE A 177 9.41 6.31 -12.53
N ASP A 178 10.57 6.93 -12.66
CA ASP A 178 11.63 6.58 -13.64
C ASP A 178 12.21 5.18 -13.39
N GLY A 179 12.14 4.65 -12.17
CA GLY A 179 12.46 3.26 -11.82
C GLY A 179 11.36 2.26 -12.17
N GLY A 180 10.19 2.75 -12.58
CA GLY A 180 9.03 1.97 -13.03
C GLY A 180 7.93 1.83 -12.00
N ILE A 181 6.77 1.42 -12.51
CA ILE A 181 5.55 1.11 -11.76
C ILE A 181 5.32 -0.40 -11.85
N TRP A 182 5.15 -1.04 -10.70
CA TRP A 182 5.07 -2.49 -10.56
C TRP A 182 3.83 -2.86 -9.76
N GLY A 183 2.92 -3.61 -10.37
CA GLY A 183 1.72 -4.15 -9.73
C GLY A 183 1.71 -5.67 -9.69
N ALA A 184 0.75 -6.24 -8.96
CA ALA A 184 0.55 -7.67 -8.89
C ALA A 184 0.12 -8.24 -10.25
N ASN A 185 0.53 -9.47 -10.55
CA ASN A 185 0.17 -10.17 -11.78
C ASN A 185 -0.33 -11.59 -11.46
N ASP A 186 -1.40 -11.66 -10.67
CA ASP A 186 -1.91 -12.92 -10.14
C ASP A 186 -2.74 -13.72 -11.16
N GLU A 187 -3.36 -13.03 -12.14
CA GLU A 187 -4.24 -13.67 -13.12
C GLU A 187 -3.51 -14.62 -14.09
N LEU A 188 -2.23 -14.37 -14.34
CA LEU A 188 -1.41 -15.20 -15.21
C LEU A 188 -0.89 -16.47 -14.51
N ARG A 189 -1.09 -16.61 -13.21
CA ARG A 189 -0.62 -17.75 -12.41
C ARG A 189 -1.81 -18.58 -11.97
N ARG A 190 -1.81 -19.87 -12.30
CA ARG A 190 -2.71 -20.83 -11.66
C ARG A 190 -2.35 -20.90 -10.18
N VAL A 191 -3.25 -20.42 -9.33
CA VAL A 191 -3.08 -20.30 -7.88
C VAL A 191 -3.08 -21.66 -7.16
N ALA A 192 -3.02 -22.77 -7.91
CA ALA A 192 -2.96 -24.13 -7.38
C ALA A 192 -1.75 -24.37 -6.44
N ASP A 193 -0.68 -23.60 -6.57
CA ASP A 193 0.49 -23.74 -5.72
C ASP A 193 0.80 -22.43 -4.98
N LYS A 194 0.40 -22.35 -3.70
CA LYS A 194 0.66 -21.18 -2.82
C LYS A 194 2.15 -20.79 -2.74
N LYS A 195 3.06 -21.72 -3.05
CA LYS A 195 4.50 -21.48 -3.06
C LYS A 195 4.98 -20.64 -4.26
N GLU A 196 4.15 -20.52 -5.30
CA GLU A 196 4.51 -19.80 -6.52
C GLU A 196 4.07 -18.32 -6.50
N ILE A 197 3.19 -17.90 -5.60
CA ILE A 197 2.80 -16.50 -5.47
C ILE A 197 3.95 -15.75 -4.81
N ARG A 198 4.71 -15.05 -5.63
CA ARG A 198 5.77 -14.19 -5.13
C ARG A 198 5.19 -12.82 -4.80
N GLU A 199 5.55 -12.33 -3.63
CA GLU A 199 5.15 -11.00 -3.20
C GLU A 199 5.84 -9.95 -4.09
N ILE A 200 5.05 -9.11 -4.77
CA ILE A 200 5.55 -8.17 -5.80
C ILE A 200 6.61 -7.20 -5.24
N LYS A 201 6.42 -6.69 -4.04
CA LYS A 201 7.36 -5.75 -3.42
C LYS A 201 8.73 -6.39 -3.19
N ALA A 202 8.76 -7.68 -2.80
CA ALA A 202 10.00 -8.44 -2.69
C ALA A 202 10.67 -8.68 -4.04
N GLU A 203 9.90 -8.89 -5.11
CA GLU A 203 10.44 -9.02 -6.47
C GLU A 203 11.08 -7.71 -6.96
N VAL A 204 10.42 -6.58 -6.72
CA VAL A 204 10.94 -5.24 -7.08
C VAL A 204 12.24 -4.95 -6.33
N ILE A 205 12.26 -5.15 -5.01
CA ILE A 205 13.48 -4.94 -4.20
C ILE A 205 14.61 -5.84 -4.71
N ARG A 206 14.34 -7.11 -4.99
CA ARG A 206 15.34 -8.02 -5.57
C ARG A 206 15.83 -7.53 -6.94
N HIS A 207 14.92 -7.06 -7.80
CA HIS A 207 15.28 -6.47 -9.08
C HIS A 207 16.23 -5.27 -8.91
N MET A 208 15.92 -4.37 -7.96
CA MET A 208 16.76 -3.23 -7.63
C MET A 208 18.17 -3.65 -7.17
N LEU A 209 18.26 -4.61 -6.25
CA LEU A 209 19.53 -5.07 -5.71
C LEU A 209 20.35 -5.87 -6.72
N ASP A 210 19.73 -6.84 -7.40
CA ASP A 210 20.43 -7.82 -8.24
C ASP A 210 20.72 -7.28 -9.66
N ARG A 211 19.76 -6.61 -10.27
CA ARG A 211 19.85 -6.13 -11.65
C ARG A 211 20.45 -4.75 -11.75
N GLN A 212 20.05 -3.83 -10.87
CA GLN A 212 20.52 -2.45 -10.89
C GLN A 212 21.71 -2.21 -9.96
N LYS A 213 22.10 -3.22 -9.17
CA LYS A 213 23.24 -3.15 -8.24
C LYS A 213 23.14 -2.05 -7.19
N ILE A 214 21.90 -1.73 -6.78
CA ILE A 214 21.63 -0.74 -5.73
C ILE A 214 22.14 -1.29 -4.40
N GLN A 215 22.84 -0.45 -3.64
CA GLN A 215 23.24 -0.83 -2.28
C GLN A 215 22.06 -0.61 -1.34
N PRO A 216 21.78 -1.52 -0.39
CA PRO A 216 20.65 -1.37 0.52
C PRO A 216 20.59 -0.01 1.23
N LYS A 217 21.71 0.53 1.64
CA LYS A 217 21.82 1.84 2.30
C LYS A 217 21.47 3.04 1.41
N GLU A 218 21.42 2.84 0.09
CA GLU A 218 21.01 3.87 -0.87
C GLU A 218 19.51 3.93 -1.08
N LEU A 219 18.75 2.99 -0.46
CA LEU A 219 17.32 2.83 -0.64
C LEU A 219 16.54 3.32 0.58
N VAL A 220 15.60 4.24 0.35
CA VAL A 220 14.51 4.56 1.29
C VAL A 220 13.21 3.94 0.80
N SER A 221 12.35 3.47 1.71
CA SER A 221 10.96 3.12 1.36
C SER A 221 9.97 4.00 2.10
N PHE A 222 8.84 4.26 1.43
CA PHE A 222 7.66 4.92 1.98
C PHE A 222 6.46 4.00 1.80
N GLY A 223 5.77 3.67 2.88
CA GLY A 223 4.60 2.79 2.81
C GLY A 223 3.73 2.86 4.04
N ASP A 224 2.43 2.59 3.86
CA ASP A 224 1.44 2.47 4.92
C ASP A 224 1.21 1.01 5.34
N GLY A 225 1.67 0.06 4.53
CA GLY A 225 1.69 -1.37 4.79
C GLY A 225 2.97 -1.83 5.50
N PHE A 226 2.95 -3.04 6.04
CA PHE A 226 4.12 -3.59 6.74
C PHE A 226 5.14 -4.22 5.78
N VAL A 227 4.74 -4.63 4.58
CA VAL A 227 5.55 -5.49 3.68
C VAL A 227 6.81 -4.78 3.21
N GLU A 228 6.69 -3.61 2.56
CA GLU A 228 7.85 -2.84 2.07
C GLU A 228 8.72 -2.32 3.22
N ILE A 229 8.10 -1.98 4.35
CA ILE A 229 8.81 -1.50 5.54
C ILE A 229 9.67 -2.63 6.12
N GLU A 230 9.09 -3.82 6.31
CA GLU A 230 9.81 -4.99 6.82
C GLU A 230 10.94 -5.43 5.87
N LEU A 231 10.64 -5.53 4.57
CA LEU A 231 11.61 -5.95 3.57
C LEU A 231 12.81 -5.00 3.50
N VAL A 232 12.55 -3.68 3.50
CA VAL A 232 13.64 -2.68 3.44
C VAL A 232 14.40 -2.62 4.76
N ALA A 233 13.74 -2.81 5.91
CA ALA A 233 14.42 -2.94 7.20
C ALA A 233 15.35 -4.16 7.24
N GLN A 234 14.90 -5.31 6.75
CA GLN A 234 15.66 -6.57 6.74
C GLN A 234 16.94 -6.50 5.90
N ILE A 235 16.90 -5.81 4.77
CA ILE A 235 18.09 -5.65 3.92
C ILE A 235 19.04 -4.54 4.41
N GLY A 236 18.64 -3.73 5.39
CA GLY A 236 19.44 -2.63 5.93
C GLY A 236 19.26 -1.29 5.19
N GLY A 237 18.16 -1.09 4.48
CA GLY A 237 17.73 0.19 3.94
C GLY A 237 17.07 1.09 4.98
N LEU A 238 16.50 2.21 4.55
CA LEU A 238 15.84 3.21 5.41
C LEU A 238 14.31 3.14 5.25
N PRO A 239 13.56 2.38 6.07
CA PRO A 239 12.12 2.31 6.00
C PRO A 239 11.46 3.47 6.75
N ILE A 240 10.59 4.23 6.06
CA ILE A 240 9.78 5.32 6.64
C ILE A 240 8.31 4.94 6.46
N GLY A 241 7.61 4.77 7.59
CA GLY A 241 6.19 4.47 7.61
C GLY A 241 5.34 5.71 7.34
N VAL A 242 4.30 5.57 6.51
CA VAL A 242 3.32 6.63 6.21
C VAL A 242 2.00 6.24 6.88
N ALA A 243 1.71 6.82 8.03
CA ALA A 243 0.54 6.45 8.84
C ALA A 243 -0.63 7.44 8.67
N THR A 244 -0.96 7.77 7.43
CA THR A 244 -2.03 8.75 7.14
C THR A 244 -3.38 8.30 7.67
N ASN A 245 -4.06 9.19 8.39
CA ASN A 245 -5.50 9.06 8.60
C ASN A 245 -6.23 9.48 7.32
N GLU A 246 -6.55 8.48 6.50
CA GLU A 246 -7.12 8.69 5.17
C GLU A 246 -8.48 9.40 5.21
N ALA A 247 -9.31 9.11 6.22
CA ALA A 247 -10.65 9.69 6.34
C ALA A 247 -10.60 11.19 6.60
N GLU A 248 -9.68 11.63 7.46
CA GLU A 248 -9.52 13.04 7.82
C GLU A 248 -8.47 13.75 6.96
N ARG A 249 -7.70 12.99 6.18
CA ARG A 249 -6.62 13.46 5.32
C ARG A 249 -5.57 14.29 6.08
N LYS A 250 -5.38 14.01 7.34
CA LYS A 250 -4.36 14.61 8.20
C LYS A 250 -4.15 13.79 9.47
N GLY A 251 -2.96 13.93 10.05
CA GLY A 251 -2.62 13.28 11.31
C GLY A 251 -2.32 11.79 11.16
N ILE A 252 -1.92 11.19 12.27
CA ILE A 252 -1.48 9.80 12.32
C ILE A 252 -2.66 8.89 12.62
N ASN A 253 -2.79 7.82 11.83
CA ASN A 253 -3.62 6.68 12.14
C ASN A 253 -2.83 5.73 13.08
N GLU A 254 -3.22 5.63 14.33
CA GLU A 254 -2.52 4.88 15.37
C GLU A 254 -2.44 3.37 15.08
N TRP A 255 -3.44 2.82 14.41
CA TRP A 255 -3.40 1.42 14.00
C TRP A 255 -2.31 1.17 12.94
N LYS A 256 -2.24 2.00 11.88
CA LYS A 256 -1.15 1.95 10.88
C LYS A 256 0.20 2.14 11.56
N ARG A 257 0.33 3.19 12.39
CA ARG A 257 1.55 3.50 13.12
C ARG A 257 2.09 2.28 13.90
N SER A 258 1.21 1.64 14.69
CA SER A 258 1.61 0.50 15.51
C SER A 258 2.18 -0.66 14.67
N ARG A 259 1.56 -0.96 13.53
CA ARG A 259 2.03 -2.00 12.60
C ARG A 259 3.36 -1.63 11.94
N LEU A 260 3.51 -0.38 11.51
CA LEU A 260 4.74 0.11 10.88
C LEU A 260 5.94 0.08 11.85
N VAL A 261 5.71 0.42 13.11
CA VAL A 261 6.74 0.30 14.16
C VAL A 261 7.16 -1.17 14.34
N VAL A 262 6.22 -2.10 14.42
CA VAL A 262 6.52 -3.54 14.54
C VAL A 262 7.25 -4.06 13.29
N ALA A 263 6.91 -3.57 12.10
CA ALA A 263 7.58 -3.92 10.84
C ALA A 263 9.02 -3.37 10.74
N GLY A 264 9.43 -2.49 11.63
CA GLY A 264 10.78 -1.97 11.69
C GLY A 264 10.97 -0.60 11.07
N ALA A 265 9.91 0.19 10.94
CA ALA A 265 10.03 1.60 10.51
C ALA A 265 11.03 2.36 11.38
N ARG A 266 11.92 3.11 10.76
CA ARG A 266 12.87 4.00 11.46
C ARG A 266 12.23 5.32 11.85
N ALA A 267 11.30 5.79 11.03
CA ALA A 267 10.45 6.94 11.33
C ALA A 267 9.03 6.67 10.86
N VAL A 268 8.07 7.37 11.46
CA VAL A 268 6.67 7.40 11.02
C VAL A 268 6.27 8.85 10.76
N ILE A 269 5.64 9.08 9.62
CA ILE A 269 5.12 10.38 9.20
C ILE A 269 3.60 10.30 8.99
N PRO A 270 2.85 11.39 9.19
CA PRO A 270 1.41 11.42 8.93
C PRO A 270 1.08 11.40 7.43
N ASP A 271 1.86 12.12 6.63
CA ASP A 271 1.66 12.36 5.19
C ASP A 271 2.90 13.06 4.60
N PHE A 272 2.79 13.65 3.41
CA PHE A 272 3.87 14.39 2.75
C PHE A 272 3.64 15.92 2.72
N SER A 273 2.69 16.45 3.51
CA SER A 273 2.35 17.89 3.48
C SER A 273 3.49 18.83 3.86
N CYS A 274 4.54 18.30 4.49
CA CYS A 274 5.78 19.02 4.78
C CYS A 274 6.99 18.31 4.14
N PRO A 275 7.14 18.35 2.80
CA PRO A 275 8.17 17.58 2.09
C PRO A 275 9.59 17.91 2.55
N ASP A 276 9.88 19.17 2.87
CA ASP A 276 11.22 19.56 3.36
C ASP A 276 11.60 18.90 4.68
N ARG A 277 10.62 18.62 5.56
CA ARG A 277 10.87 17.86 6.80
C ARG A 277 11.15 16.38 6.50
N VAL A 278 10.40 15.79 5.57
CA VAL A 278 10.62 14.39 5.15
C VAL A 278 11.97 14.26 4.43
N ILE A 279 12.27 15.18 3.53
CA ILE A 279 13.59 15.26 2.87
C ILE A 279 14.70 15.41 3.92
N GLY A 280 14.48 16.25 4.94
CA GLY A 280 15.41 16.39 6.07
C GLY A 280 15.71 15.10 6.83
N LEU A 281 14.92 14.03 6.68
CA LEU A 281 15.23 12.70 7.24
C LEU A 281 16.26 11.93 6.42
N ILE A 282 16.32 12.17 5.13
CA ILE A 282 17.07 11.35 4.15
C ILE A 282 18.25 12.09 3.53
N SER A 283 18.47 13.36 3.88
CA SER A 283 19.53 14.24 3.30
C SER A 283 20.54 14.64 4.34
#